data_a12419dfe7bf85592b09cb187bf6eb4a
#
_entry.id   a12419dfe7bf85592b09cb187bf6eb4a
#
_cell.length_a   1.000
_cell.length_b   1.000
_cell.length_c   1.000
_cell.angle_alpha   90.00
_cell.angle_beta   90.00
_cell.angle_gamma   90.00
#
_symmetry.space_group_name_H-M   'P 1'
#
loop_
_entity.id
_entity.type
_entity.pdbx_description
1 polymer ?
#
loop_
_entity_poly.entity_id
_entity_poly.type
_entity_poly.pdbx_seq_one_letter_code
_entity_poly.pdbx_strand_id
1 'polypeptide(L)'
;SSPSYVLMGSISQCMQWMREYADTWFEAYFTNLIWFREHAEKWKELRLWENPRKEPSKLVVLTRKKCSGTEAAKWLREEFQIEVEMAAAGYILAMTSLADSRDGFVCLMDALTKIDERLQKISFSKEKKTNYRESVLTCPEVEMLPVQAVNALEETKSVNEAEGFVSAEYGMVYPPGIPFLVPGEKITKTVLDKIENAKKAGLHLFGFADASGQTVQVVKEEKKR
;
A
#
# COMPACT_ATOMS: atom_id res chain seq x y z
N SER A 1 -2.89 18.31 25.27
CA SER A 1 -2.64 16.96 25.80
C SER A 1 -1.22 16.89 26.35
N SER A 2 -1.04 16.19 27.46
CA SER A 2 0.26 16.03 28.10
C SER A 2 1.12 15.00 27.34
N PRO A 3 2.43 15.20 27.22
CA PRO A 3 3.31 14.21 26.61
C PRO A 3 3.36 12.93 27.48
N SER A 4 3.49 11.78 26.81
CA SER A 4 3.68 10.50 27.52
C SER A 4 5.13 10.38 28.00
N TYR A 5 5.34 10.39 29.30
CA TYR A 5 6.67 10.20 29.88
C TYR A 5 7.27 8.83 29.57
N VAL A 6 6.44 7.79 29.41
CA VAL A 6 6.89 6.45 29.00
C VAL A 6 7.50 6.50 27.60
N LEU A 7 6.82 7.15 26.64
CA LEU A 7 7.36 7.31 25.28
C LEU A 7 8.61 8.19 25.26
N MET A 8 8.64 9.27 26.05
CA MET A 8 9.83 10.12 26.16
C MET A 8 11.01 9.35 26.73
N GLY A 9 10.80 8.56 27.78
CA GLY A 9 11.82 7.69 28.36
C GLY A 9 12.34 6.66 27.36
N SER A 10 11.45 6.04 26.59
CA SER A 10 11.81 5.09 25.53
C SER A 10 12.67 5.74 24.43
N ILE A 11 12.31 6.95 23.99
CA ILE A 11 13.10 7.70 23.00
C ILE A 11 14.49 8.02 23.56
N SER A 12 14.56 8.52 24.82
CA SER A 12 15.82 8.84 25.47
C SER A 12 16.73 7.61 25.59
N GLN A 13 16.15 6.47 25.98
CA GLN A 13 16.90 5.21 26.07
C GLN A 13 17.39 4.73 24.69
N CYS A 14 16.56 4.82 23.68
CA CYS A 14 16.95 4.49 22.30
C CYS A 14 18.14 5.36 21.84
N MET A 15 18.11 6.65 22.10
CA MET A 15 19.20 7.56 21.74
C MET A 15 20.50 7.23 22.50
N GLN A 16 20.41 6.79 23.75
CA GLN A 16 21.57 6.35 24.52
C GLN A 16 22.17 5.06 23.91
N TRP A 17 21.36 4.07 23.61
CA TRP A 17 21.80 2.83 22.96
C TRP A 17 22.43 3.10 21.58
N MET A 18 21.86 4.01 20.81
CA MET A 18 22.44 4.40 19.52
C MET A 18 23.82 5.03 19.65
N ARG A 19 24.08 5.81 20.73
CA ARG A 19 25.42 6.37 20.99
C ARG A 19 26.44 5.30 21.36
N GLU A 20 26.00 4.24 22.03
CA GLU A 20 26.86 3.20 22.58
C GLU A 20 27.08 2.04 21.61
N TYR A 21 26.05 1.63 20.87
CA TYR A 21 26.06 0.38 20.10
C TYR A 21 25.82 0.54 18.60
N ALA A 22 25.64 1.76 18.08
CA ALA A 22 25.24 1.97 16.69
C ALA A 22 26.12 1.22 15.69
N ASP A 23 27.44 1.34 15.80
CA ASP A 23 28.39 0.74 14.85
C ASP A 23 28.19 -0.78 14.77
N THR A 24 28.14 -1.46 15.92
CA THR A 24 27.95 -2.91 15.99
C THR A 24 26.56 -3.33 15.46
N TRP A 25 25.52 -2.59 15.83
CA TRP A 25 24.16 -2.91 15.40
C TRP A 25 23.97 -2.69 13.91
N PHE A 26 24.50 -1.60 13.35
CA PHE A 26 24.43 -1.36 11.91
C PHE A 26 25.23 -2.40 11.13
N GLU A 27 26.41 -2.82 11.59
CA GLU A 27 27.19 -3.86 10.94
C GLU A 27 26.41 -5.20 10.87
N ALA A 28 25.85 -5.62 12.00
CA ALA A 28 25.03 -6.84 12.06
C ALA A 28 23.76 -6.73 11.15
N TYR A 29 23.11 -5.59 11.19
CA TYR A 29 21.93 -5.32 10.38
C TYR A 29 22.23 -5.33 8.87
N PHE A 30 23.28 -4.65 8.42
CA PHE A 30 23.69 -4.66 7.02
C PHE A 30 24.10 -6.06 6.56
N THR A 31 24.77 -6.82 7.41
CA THR A 31 25.10 -8.22 7.13
C THR A 31 23.82 -9.04 6.87
N ASN A 32 22.78 -8.85 7.67
CA ASN A 32 21.49 -9.50 7.49
C ASN A 32 20.80 -9.07 6.20
N LEU A 33 20.82 -7.78 5.86
CA LEU A 33 20.24 -7.24 4.62
C LEU A 33 20.94 -7.77 3.38
N ILE A 34 22.28 -7.84 3.38
CA ILE A 34 23.07 -8.39 2.27
C ILE A 34 22.72 -9.88 2.08
N TRP A 35 22.77 -10.64 3.18
CA TRP A 35 22.40 -12.04 3.15
C TRP A 35 20.99 -12.28 2.60
N PHE A 36 20.01 -11.49 3.03
CA PHE A 36 18.63 -11.61 2.55
C PHE A 36 18.55 -11.37 1.03
N ARG A 37 19.24 -10.34 0.53
CA ARG A 37 19.25 -9.98 -0.90
C ARG A 37 19.87 -11.07 -1.74
N GLU A 38 21.02 -11.62 -1.34
CA GLU A 38 21.69 -12.73 -2.02
C GLU A 38 20.80 -13.99 -2.08
N HIS A 39 20.06 -14.28 -1.00
CA HIS A 39 19.18 -15.44 -0.97
C HIS A 39 17.91 -15.24 -1.79
N ALA A 40 17.41 -14.02 -1.87
CA ALA A 40 16.24 -13.65 -2.70
C ALA A 40 16.50 -13.82 -4.21
N GLU A 41 17.76 -13.81 -4.66
CA GLU A 41 18.12 -14.07 -6.07
C GLU A 41 17.75 -15.48 -6.53
N LYS A 42 17.58 -16.43 -5.61
CA LYS A 42 17.20 -17.80 -5.91
C LYS A 42 15.73 -17.99 -6.24
N TRP A 43 14.87 -16.99 -5.93
CA TRP A 43 13.44 -17.06 -6.24
C TRP A 43 13.19 -17.04 -7.75
N LYS A 44 12.17 -17.80 -8.18
CA LYS A 44 11.81 -17.93 -9.60
C LYS A 44 10.59 -17.10 -9.96
N GLU A 45 9.63 -17.00 -9.06
CA GLU A 45 8.36 -16.31 -9.26
C GLU A 45 8.29 -14.99 -8.53
N LEU A 46 8.81 -14.91 -7.32
CA LEU A 46 9.01 -13.67 -6.60
C LEU A 46 10.29 -12.97 -7.08
N ARG A 47 10.35 -11.68 -6.87
CA ARG A 47 11.55 -10.90 -7.16
C ARG A 47 11.69 -9.75 -6.18
N LEU A 48 12.86 -9.61 -5.58
CA LEU A 48 13.18 -8.41 -4.82
C LEU A 48 13.40 -7.25 -5.80
N TRP A 49 12.71 -6.13 -5.58
CA TRP A 49 12.91 -4.92 -6.36
C TRP A 49 14.21 -4.24 -5.96
N GLU A 50 15.05 -3.95 -6.94
CA GLU A 50 16.34 -3.34 -6.74
C GLU A 50 16.46 -2.04 -7.51
N ASN A 51 16.93 -0.99 -6.84
CA ASN A 51 17.21 0.32 -7.42
C ASN A 51 18.36 0.99 -6.65
N PRO A 52 19.31 1.66 -7.30
CA PRO A 52 20.41 2.34 -6.61
C PRO A 52 19.98 3.40 -5.59
N ARG A 53 18.77 3.96 -5.77
CA ARG A 53 18.21 4.99 -4.89
C ARG A 53 17.21 4.45 -3.87
N LYS A 54 17.13 3.12 -3.69
CA LYS A 54 16.22 2.54 -2.71
C LYS A 54 16.68 2.81 -1.28
N GLU A 55 15.72 2.85 -0.37
CA GLU A 55 15.98 2.76 1.06
C GLU A 55 16.33 1.29 1.41
N PRO A 56 17.54 1.01 1.94
CA PRO A 56 17.99 -0.36 2.17
C PRO A 56 17.13 -1.16 3.15
N SER A 57 16.53 -0.51 4.15
CA SER A 57 15.69 -1.12 5.17
C SER A 57 14.35 -1.61 4.65
N LYS A 58 13.95 -1.18 3.44
CA LYS A 58 12.67 -1.51 2.84
C LYS A 58 12.84 -2.61 1.79
N LEU A 59 12.23 -3.75 2.04
CA LEU A 59 12.27 -4.91 1.17
C LEU A 59 10.98 -4.96 0.35
N VAL A 60 11.06 -4.49 -0.91
CA VAL A 60 9.93 -4.54 -1.85
C VAL A 60 10.00 -5.85 -2.63
N VAL A 61 9.05 -6.74 -2.38
CA VAL A 61 8.98 -8.05 -3.06
C VAL A 61 7.86 -8.02 -4.09
N LEU A 62 8.25 -8.11 -5.36
CA LEU A 62 7.33 -8.17 -6.49
C LEU A 62 6.74 -9.58 -6.60
N THR A 63 5.41 -9.66 -6.69
CA THR A 63 4.67 -10.93 -6.81
C THR A 63 4.40 -11.32 -8.26
N ARG A 64 4.87 -10.50 -9.21
CA ARG A 64 4.70 -10.68 -10.65
C ARG A 64 3.21 -10.88 -11.02
N LYS A 65 2.89 -11.95 -11.77
CA LYS A 65 1.54 -12.13 -12.35
C LYS A 65 0.75 -13.29 -11.75
N LYS A 66 1.35 -14.07 -10.84
CA LYS A 66 0.73 -15.30 -10.33
C LYS A 66 -0.12 -15.09 -9.08
N CYS A 67 0.19 -14.09 -8.29
CA CYS A 67 -0.66 -13.65 -7.18
C CYS A 67 -0.60 -12.13 -7.04
N SER A 68 -1.55 -11.55 -6.33
CA SER A 68 -1.49 -10.16 -5.88
C SER A 68 -0.60 -10.04 -4.65
N GLY A 69 -0.10 -8.83 -4.37
CA GLY A 69 0.60 -8.58 -3.10
C GLY A 69 -0.33 -8.78 -1.91
N THR A 70 -1.64 -8.47 -2.05
CA THR A 70 -2.64 -8.72 -1.00
C THR A 70 -2.83 -10.21 -0.70
N GLU A 71 -2.81 -11.08 -1.72
CA GLU A 71 -2.82 -12.54 -1.51
C GLU A 71 -1.54 -13.02 -0.82
N ALA A 72 -0.38 -12.52 -1.25
CA ALA A 72 0.90 -12.85 -0.62
C ALA A 72 0.96 -12.41 0.84
N ALA A 73 0.51 -11.19 1.15
CA ALA A 73 0.42 -10.67 2.51
C ALA A 73 -0.54 -11.49 3.38
N LYS A 74 -1.67 -11.92 2.81
CA LYS A 74 -2.61 -12.80 3.50
C LYS A 74 -1.95 -14.13 3.88
N TRP A 75 -1.22 -14.78 2.97
CA TRP A 75 -0.50 -16.01 3.28
C TRP A 75 0.58 -15.80 4.34
N LEU A 76 1.35 -14.70 4.26
CA LEU A 76 2.34 -14.36 5.28
C LEU A 76 1.72 -14.23 6.67
N ARG A 77 0.58 -13.57 6.78
CA ARG A 77 -0.15 -13.38 8.04
C ARG A 77 -0.71 -14.68 8.58
N GLU A 78 -1.46 -15.42 7.76
CA GLU A 78 -2.25 -16.56 8.20
C GLU A 78 -1.41 -17.82 8.43
N GLU A 79 -0.37 -18.05 7.60
CA GLU A 79 0.41 -19.28 7.64
C GLU A 79 1.76 -19.11 8.37
N PHE A 80 2.32 -17.88 8.37
CA PHE A 80 3.65 -17.63 8.92
C PHE A 80 3.67 -16.61 10.05
N GLN A 81 2.52 -15.98 10.37
CA GLN A 81 2.40 -14.96 11.41
C GLN A 81 3.31 -13.73 11.17
N ILE A 82 3.53 -13.41 9.90
CA ILE A 82 4.33 -12.27 9.46
C ILE A 82 3.39 -11.19 8.92
N GLU A 83 3.45 -10.00 9.54
CA GLU A 83 2.76 -8.82 9.05
C GLU A 83 3.72 -7.96 8.23
N VAL A 84 3.27 -7.49 7.07
CA VAL A 84 4.03 -6.59 6.20
C VAL A 84 3.51 -5.17 6.33
N GLU A 85 4.37 -4.19 6.08
CA GLU A 85 4.00 -2.76 6.14
C GLU A 85 2.92 -2.40 5.12
N MET A 86 3.03 -2.94 3.91
CA MET A 86 2.11 -2.60 2.83
C MET A 86 1.99 -3.76 1.84
N ALA A 87 0.79 -3.93 1.31
CA ALA A 87 0.51 -4.83 0.20
C ALA A 87 -0.27 -4.10 -0.89
N ALA A 88 0.22 -4.19 -2.12
CA ALA A 88 -0.41 -3.62 -3.31
C ALA A 88 -0.77 -4.71 -4.31
N ALA A 89 -1.31 -4.33 -5.47
CA ALA A 89 -1.72 -5.30 -6.48
C ALA A 89 -0.57 -6.20 -7.00
N GLY A 90 0.67 -5.70 -7.02
CA GLY A 90 1.80 -6.41 -7.62
C GLY A 90 3.02 -6.58 -6.71
N TYR A 91 2.94 -6.17 -5.45
CA TYR A 91 4.06 -6.24 -4.52
C TYR A 91 3.62 -6.22 -3.07
N ILE A 92 4.52 -6.64 -2.19
CA ILE A 92 4.48 -6.39 -0.76
C ILE A 92 5.71 -5.58 -0.37
N LEU A 93 5.60 -4.81 0.70
CA LEU A 93 6.70 -4.07 1.31
C LEU A 93 6.86 -4.53 2.75
N ALA A 94 8.03 -5.08 3.07
CA ALA A 94 8.44 -5.35 4.44
C ALA A 94 9.40 -4.26 4.91
N MET A 95 9.18 -3.74 6.11
CA MET A 95 10.10 -2.84 6.79
C MET A 95 10.98 -3.64 7.74
N THR A 96 12.26 -3.33 7.72
CA THR A 96 13.23 -3.92 8.64
C THR A 96 13.94 -2.82 9.44
N SER A 97 14.49 -3.18 10.58
CA SER A 97 15.14 -2.25 11.49
C SER A 97 16.35 -2.89 12.18
N LEU A 98 17.09 -2.10 12.94
CA LEU A 98 18.19 -2.59 13.78
C LEU A 98 17.75 -3.56 14.88
N ALA A 99 16.46 -3.58 15.21
CA ALA A 99 15.90 -4.46 16.22
C ALA A 99 15.57 -5.86 15.67
N ASP A 100 15.59 -6.04 14.35
CA ASP A 100 15.32 -7.34 13.74
C ASP A 100 16.52 -8.26 13.87
N SER A 101 16.29 -9.40 14.51
CA SER A 101 17.31 -10.44 14.69
C SER A 101 17.59 -11.19 13.38
N ARG A 102 18.70 -11.91 13.34
CA ARG A 102 19.01 -12.84 12.26
C ARG A 102 17.88 -13.84 12.05
N ASP A 103 17.28 -14.34 13.10
CA ASP A 103 16.19 -15.33 13.04
C ASP A 103 14.94 -14.71 12.40
N GLY A 104 14.65 -13.43 12.63
CA GLY A 104 13.58 -12.71 11.95
C GLY A 104 13.79 -12.65 10.45
N PHE A 105 15.01 -12.35 9.98
CA PHE A 105 15.35 -12.36 8.56
C PHE A 105 15.25 -13.77 7.95
N VAL A 106 15.67 -14.80 8.66
CA VAL A 106 15.54 -16.19 8.22
C VAL A 106 14.07 -16.59 8.13
N CYS A 107 13.26 -16.26 9.13
CA CYS A 107 11.84 -16.56 9.14
C CYS A 107 11.11 -15.90 7.93
N LEU A 108 11.39 -14.65 7.64
CA LEU A 108 10.83 -13.97 6.47
C LEU A 108 11.31 -14.61 5.15
N MET A 109 12.60 -14.96 5.06
CA MET A 109 13.16 -15.63 3.88
C MET A 109 12.49 -16.97 3.62
N ASP A 110 12.35 -17.81 4.65
CA ASP A 110 11.74 -19.14 4.56
C ASP A 110 10.27 -19.03 4.15
N ALA A 111 9.52 -18.09 4.73
CA ALA A 111 8.14 -17.86 4.38
C ALA A 111 7.98 -17.46 2.90
N LEU A 112 8.77 -16.48 2.43
CA LEU A 112 8.75 -16.04 1.05
C LEU A 112 9.21 -17.12 0.07
N THR A 113 10.19 -17.94 0.45
CA THR A 113 10.64 -19.07 -0.36
C THR A 113 9.53 -20.12 -0.52
N LYS A 114 8.79 -20.43 0.54
CA LYS A 114 7.63 -21.34 0.45
C LYS A 114 6.52 -20.77 -0.42
N ILE A 115 6.31 -19.46 -0.37
CA ILE A 115 5.37 -18.79 -1.28
C ILE A 115 5.86 -18.88 -2.71
N ASP A 116 7.14 -18.63 -2.98
CA ASP A 116 7.73 -18.78 -4.32
C ASP A 116 7.56 -20.19 -4.89
N GLU A 117 7.82 -21.22 -4.08
CA GLU A 117 7.59 -22.63 -4.45
C GLU A 117 6.12 -22.95 -4.72
N ARG A 118 5.20 -22.37 -3.94
CA ARG A 118 3.75 -22.48 -4.19
C ARG A 118 3.39 -21.87 -5.54
N LEU A 119 3.91 -20.70 -5.85
CA LEU A 119 3.66 -20.01 -7.12
C LEU A 119 4.22 -20.77 -8.33
N GLN A 120 5.31 -21.50 -8.18
CA GLN A 120 5.84 -22.36 -9.24
C GLN A 120 4.86 -23.48 -9.65
N LYS A 121 4.06 -23.97 -8.70
CA LYS A 121 3.06 -25.03 -8.92
C LYS A 121 1.74 -24.50 -9.53
N ILE A 122 1.50 -23.21 -9.47
CA ILE A 122 0.30 -22.60 -10.05
C ILE A 122 0.50 -22.40 -11.55
N SER A 123 -0.34 -23.06 -12.34
CA SER A 123 -0.40 -22.86 -13.78
C SER A 123 -0.90 -21.45 -14.12
N PHE A 124 -0.33 -20.83 -15.16
CA PHE A 124 -0.74 -19.52 -15.65
C PHE A 124 -2.21 -19.58 -16.14
N SER A 125 -3.15 -19.05 -15.38
CA SER A 125 -4.46 -18.70 -15.94
C SER A 125 -4.36 -17.33 -16.59
N LYS A 126 -4.74 -17.20 -17.86
CA LYS A 126 -4.70 -15.93 -18.61
C LYS A 126 -5.59 -14.83 -17.99
N GLU A 127 -6.43 -15.17 -17.03
CA GLU A 127 -7.47 -14.29 -16.49
C GLU A 127 -7.03 -13.41 -15.29
N LYS A 128 -5.94 -13.74 -14.59
CA LYS A 128 -5.41 -12.90 -13.50
C LYS A 128 -4.42 -11.84 -14.00
N LYS A 129 -4.79 -11.11 -15.06
CA LYS A 129 -4.08 -9.86 -15.39
C LYS A 129 -4.55 -8.77 -14.44
N THR A 130 -3.98 -8.69 -13.25
CA THR A 130 -4.04 -7.47 -12.45
C THR A 130 -3.19 -6.40 -13.15
N ASN A 131 -3.75 -5.80 -14.19
CA ASN A 131 -3.19 -4.62 -14.83
C ASN A 131 -3.43 -3.37 -13.95
N TYR A 132 -3.34 -3.50 -12.61
CA TYR A 132 -3.28 -2.35 -11.77
C TYR A 132 -1.92 -1.68 -12.02
N ARG A 133 -1.88 -0.82 -13.02
CA ARG A 133 -0.85 0.21 -13.10
C ARG A 133 -1.30 1.28 -12.11
N GLU A 134 -0.51 1.54 -11.10
CA GLU A 134 -0.57 2.82 -10.41
C GLU A 134 -0.49 3.86 -11.53
N SER A 135 -1.65 4.44 -11.84
CA SER A 135 -1.71 5.43 -12.90
C SER A 135 -0.87 6.62 -12.46
N VAL A 136 -0.06 7.11 -13.36
CA VAL A 136 0.65 8.38 -13.24
C VAL A 136 -0.28 9.39 -12.55
N LEU A 137 0.23 10.07 -11.53
CA LEU A 137 -0.48 11.15 -10.87
C LEU A 137 -0.95 12.15 -11.94
N THR A 138 -2.21 12.11 -12.27
CA THR A 138 -2.82 13.10 -13.17
C THR A 138 -3.22 14.29 -12.33
N CYS A 139 -2.96 15.48 -12.82
CA CYS A 139 -3.44 16.70 -12.17
C CYS A 139 -4.98 16.70 -12.23
N PRO A 140 -5.69 16.75 -11.10
CA PRO A 140 -7.15 16.74 -11.11
C PRO A 140 -7.72 18.07 -11.61
N GLU A 141 -8.94 18.03 -12.14
CA GLU A 141 -9.75 19.23 -12.40
C GLU A 141 -10.42 19.66 -11.10
N VAL A 142 -9.98 20.77 -10.53
CA VAL A 142 -10.55 21.34 -9.30
C VAL A 142 -11.62 22.37 -9.68
N GLU A 143 -12.88 22.11 -9.32
CA GLU A 143 -14.03 22.99 -9.60
C GLU A 143 -14.33 23.90 -8.42
N MET A 144 -14.05 23.47 -7.19
CA MET A 144 -14.25 24.27 -5.97
C MET A 144 -13.26 23.85 -4.88
N LEU A 145 -13.14 24.68 -3.85
CA LEU A 145 -12.31 24.35 -2.70
C LEU A 145 -12.91 23.17 -1.93
N PRO A 146 -12.08 22.27 -1.34
CA PRO A 146 -12.56 21.13 -0.56
C PRO A 146 -13.55 21.52 0.54
N VAL A 147 -13.29 22.64 1.24
CA VAL A 147 -14.19 23.15 2.29
C VAL A 147 -15.56 23.56 1.75
N GLN A 148 -15.64 24.03 0.52
CA GLN A 148 -16.90 24.38 -0.13
C GLN A 148 -17.68 23.11 -0.50
N ALA A 149 -16.99 22.10 -1.06
CA ALA A 149 -17.60 20.83 -1.44
C ALA A 149 -18.16 20.06 -0.24
N VAL A 150 -17.41 19.99 0.85
CA VAL A 150 -17.83 19.28 2.09
C VAL A 150 -19.00 19.97 2.79
N ASN A 151 -19.17 21.29 2.63
CA ASN A 151 -20.29 22.05 3.21
C ASN A 151 -21.46 22.24 2.25
N ALA A 152 -21.35 21.79 1.02
CA ALA A 152 -22.44 21.85 0.03
C ALA A 152 -23.51 20.78 0.31
N LEU A 153 -24.67 20.94 -0.30
CA LEU A 153 -25.64 19.85 -0.35
C LEU A 153 -25.07 18.74 -1.21
N GLU A 154 -25.17 17.52 -0.73
CA GLU A 154 -24.68 16.35 -1.42
C GLU A 154 -25.82 15.46 -1.94
N GLU A 155 -25.53 14.68 -2.95
CA GLU A 155 -26.38 13.59 -3.42
C GLU A 155 -25.55 12.35 -3.73
N THR A 156 -26.15 11.18 -3.55
CA THR A 156 -25.52 9.91 -3.84
C THR A 156 -25.71 9.54 -5.31
N LYS A 157 -24.62 9.22 -6.00
CA LYS A 157 -24.64 8.72 -7.38
C LYS A 157 -24.06 7.30 -7.44
N SER A 158 -24.54 6.49 -8.36
CA SER A 158 -23.80 5.30 -8.78
C SER A 158 -22.45 5.73 -9.37
N VAL A 159 -21.38 4.98 -9.05
CA VAL A 159 -20.03 5.25 -9.61
C VAL A 159 -20.08 5.31 -11.15
N ASN A 160 -20.90 4.49 -11.79
CA ASN A 160 -21.04 4.47 -13.26
C ASN A 160 -21.69 5.75 -13.83
N GLU A 161 -22.42 6.51 -13.02
CA GLU A 161 -23.15 7.71 -13.42
C GLU A 161 -22.51 9.00 -12.86
N ALA A 162 -21.40 8.87 -12.13
CA ALA A 162 -20.75 9.97 -11.42
C ALA A 162 -19.78 10.77 -12.29
N GLU A 163 -19.51 10.34 -13.54
CA GLU A 163 -18.60 11.06 -14.42
C GLU A 163 -19.08 12.49 -14.67
N GLY A 164 -18.19 13.45 -14.49
CA GLY A 164 -18.47 14.89 -14.70
C GLY A 164 -19.00 15.60 -13.46
N PHE A 165 -19.48 14.91 -12.44
CA PHE A 165 -19.89 15.51 -11.17
C PHE A 165 -18.69 15.91 -10.31
N VAL A 166 -18.93 16.85 -9.38
CA VAL A 166 -17.93 17.29 -8.40
C VAL A 166 -18.04 16.41 -7.14
N SER A 167 -16.93 15.86 -6.69
CA SER A 167 -16.90 14.99 -5.50
C SER A 167 -17.19 15.80 -4.23
N ALA A 168 -17.98 15.22 -3.32
CA ALA A 168 -18.17 15.71 -1.95
C ALA A 168 -17.35 14.89 -0.92
N GLU A 169 -16.68 13.82 -1.35
CA GLU A 169 -15.94 12.91 -0.46
C GLU A 169 -14.54 12.58 -0.99
N TYR A 170 -13.71 12.04 -0.10
CA TYR A 170 -12.39 11.52 -0.46
C TYR A 170 -12.49 10.12 -1.05
N GLY A 171 -11.57 9.79 -1.96
CA GLY A 171 -11.36 8.44 -2.45
C GLY A 171 -9.89 8.08 -2.42
N MET A 172 -9.54 7.00 -1.70
CA MET A 172 -8.17 6.51 -1.61
C MET A 172 -8.13 5.00 -1.46
N VAL A 173 -6.99 4.42 -1.77
CA VAL A 173 -6.63 3.04 -1.41
C VAL A 173 -5.63 3.11 -0.27
N TYR A 174 -5.86 2.36 0.79
CA TYR A 174 -4.93 2.28 1.90
C TYR A 174 -4.46 0.83 2.12
N PRO A 175 -3.16 0.61 2.34
CA PRO A 175 -2.01 1.51 2.21
C PRO A 175 -1.72 1.92 0.75
N PRO A 176 -1.08 3.08 0.46
CA PRO A 176 -0.48 4.06 1.37
C PRO A 176 -1.43 5.19 1.81
N GLY A 177 -2.66 5.25 1.33
CA GLY A 177 -3.63 6.28 1.70
C GLY A 177 -3.46 7.60 0.93
N ILE A 178 -2.87 7.53 -0.28
CA ILE A 178 -2.79 8.69 -1.17
C ILE A 178 -4.15 8.87 -1.86
N PRO A 179 -4.85 10.01 -1.66
CA PRO A 179 -6.11 10.24 -2.33
C PRO A 179 -5.93 10.31 -3.85
N PHE A 180 -6.81 9.66 -4.58
CA PHE A 180 -6.97 9.82 -6.02
C PHE A 180 -8.22 10.62 -6.37
N LEU A 181 -9.03 10.98 -5.37
CA LEU A 181 -10.19 11.85 -5.43
C LEU A 181 -10.27 12.64 -4.13
N VAL A 182 -10.47 13.97 -4.25
CA VAL A 182 -10.60 14.90 -3.13
C VAL A 182 -11.89 15.69 -3.31
N PRO A 183 -12.59 16.06 -2.22
CA PRO A 183 -13.77 16.93 -2.33
C PRO A 183 -13.47 18.21 -3.13
N GLY A 184 -14.35 18.56 -4.04
CA GLY A 184 -14.17 19.70 -4.95
C GLY A 184 -13.51 19.39 -6.28
N GLU A 185 -12.99 18.18 -6.46
CA GLU A 185 -12.47 17.71 -7.74
C GLU A 185 -13.57 17.09 -8.59
N LYS A 186 -13.46 17.29 -9.90
CA LYS A 186 -14.33 16.66 -10.88
C LYS A 186 -14.02 15.17 -11.02
N ILE A 187 -15.04 14.35 -10.94
CA ILE A 187 -14.93 12.91 -11.14
C ILE A 187 -14.75 12.64 -12.63
N THR A 188 -13.55 12.23 -13.00
CA THR A 188 -13.22 11.89 -14.38
C THR A 188 -13.31 10.39 -14.60
N LYS A 189 -13.38 9.96 -15.86
CA LYS A 189 -13.28 8.53 -16.21
C LYS A 189 -12.05 7.86 -15.62
N THR A 190 -10.91 8.56 -15.55
CA THR A 190 -9.68 8.04 -14.93
C THR A 190 -9.89 7.72 -13.45
N VAL A 191 -10.64 8.53 -12.72
CA VAL A 191 -10.98 8.28 -11.31
C VAL A 191 -11.88 7.04 -11.20
N LEU A 192 -12.89 6.93 -12.05
CA LEU A 192 -13.80 5.79 -12.07
C LEU A 192 -13.05 4.48 -12.39
N ASP A 193 -12.15 4.54 -13.37
CA ASP A 193 -11.28 3.40 -13.71
C ASP A 193 -10.37 2.99 -12.53
N LYS A 194 -9.89 3.96 -11.74
CA LYS A 194 -9.10 3.67 -10.51
C LYS A 194 -9.93 2.93 -9.46
N ILE A 195 -11.16 3.39 -9.20
CA ILE A 195 -12.09 2.73 -8.28
C ILE A 195 -12.34 1.29 -8.72
N GLU A 196 -12.68 1.09 -9.99
CA GLU A 196 -12.99 -0.24 -10.52
C GLU A 196 -11.77 -1.17 -10.49
N ASN A 197 -10.58 -0.66 -10.86
CA ASN A 197 -9.34 -1.43 -10.83
C ASN A 197 -8.94 -1.81 -9.39
N ALA A 198 -9.11 -0.91 -8.42
CA ALA A 198 -8.88 -1.21 -7.01
C ALA A 198 -9.78 -2.34 -6.51
N LYS A 199 -11.08 -2.30 -6.85
CA LYS A 199 -12.05 -3.36 -6.53
C LYS A 199 -11.64 -4.70 -7.15
N LYS A 200 -11.29 -4.72 -8.45
CA LYS A 200 -10.83 -5.92 -9.15
C LYS A 200 -9.53 -6.50 -8.57
N ALA A 201 -8.67 -5.64 -8.04
CA ALA A 201 -7.42 -6.03 -7.37
C ALA A 201 -7.62 -6.49 -5.92
N GLY A 202 -8.84 -6.42 -5.37
CA GLY A 202 -9.13 -6.75 -3.98
C GLY A 202 -8.53 -5.76 -2.98
N LEU A 203 -8.30 -4.52 -3.40
CA LEU A 203 -7.81 -3.45 -2.54
C LEU A 203 -8.96 -2.80 -1.79
N HIS A 204 -8.71 -2.38 -0.55
CA HIS A 204 -9.71 -1.69 0.24
C HIS A 204 -9.79 -0.21 -0.14
N LEU A 205 -11.02 0.25 -0.41
CA LEU A 205 -11.33 1.64 -0.65
C LEU A 205 -11.64 2.34 0.67
N PHE A 206 -11.10 3.54 0.84
CA PHE A 206 -11.30 4.38 2.03
C PHE A 206 -11.72 5.79 1.62
N GLY A 207 -12.38 6.47 2.56
CA GLY A 207 -12.84 7.85 2.37
C GLY A 207 -14.21 7.95 1.72
N PHE A 208 -14.72 6.89 1.10
CA PHE A 208 -16.08 6.81 0.59
C PHE A 208 -17.09 6.52 1.70
N ALA A 209 -18.25 7.14 1.62
CA ALA A 209 -19.40 6.78 2.47
C ALA A 209 -19.82 5.33 2.24
N ASP A 210 -19.74 4.87 1.00
CA ASP A 210 -19.94 3.47 0.61
C ASP A 210 -18.59 2.77 0.39
N ALA A 211 -18.14 2.05 1.42
CA ALA A 211 -16.88 1.27 1.37
C ALA A 211 -16.85 0.19 0.26
N SER A 212 -17.99 -0.20 -0.31
CA SER A 212 -18.04 -1.12 -1.45
C SER A 212 -17.61 -0.44 -2.76
N GLY A 213 -17.58 0.89 -2.79
CA GLY A 213 -17.28 1.68 -3.98
C GLY A 213 -18.29 1.49 -5.11
N GLN A 214 -19.55 1.22 -4.78
CA GLN A 214 -20.64 1.18 -5.77
C GLN A 214 -21.26 2.57 -5.97
N THR A 215 -21.23 3.39 -4.93
CA THR A 215 -21.76 4.75 -4.93
C THR A 215 -20.70 5.75 -4.50
N VAL A 216 -20.92 7.00 -4.84
CA VAL A 216 -20.07 8.14 -4.47
C VAL A 216 -20.94 9.34 -4.14
N GLN A 217 -20.54 10.12 -3.11
CA GLN A 217 -21.18 11.37 -2.77
C GLN A 217 -20.66 12.48 -3.68
N VAL A 218 -21.58 13.19 -4.32
CA VAL A 218 -21.27 14.32 -5.20
C VAL A 218 -21.98 15.57 -4.70
N VAL A 219 -21.40 16.71 -5.03
CA VAL A 219 -22.04 18.01 -4.77
C VAL A 219 -23.30 18.10 -5.62
N LYS A 220 -24.42 18.38 -4.99
CA LYS A 220 -25.69 18.55 -5.66
C LYS A 220 -25.69 19.81 -6.50
N GLU A 221 -25.95 19.69 -7.79
CA GLU A 221 -26.11 20.86 -8.66
C GLU A 221 -27.35 21.68 -8.27
N GLU A 222 -27.13 22.94 -7.92
CA GLU A 222 -28.26 23.88 -7.83
C GLU A 222 -28.82 24.09 -9.24
N LYS A 223 -30.06 23.66 -9.47
CA LYS A 223 -30.76 24.03 -10.70
C LYS A 223 -30.79 25.56 -10.78
N LYS A 224 -29.97 26.14 -11.67
CA LYS A 224 -30.10 27.55 -12.01
C LYS A 224 -31.56 27.79 -12.43
N ARG A 225 -32.29 28.54 -11.60
CA ARG A 225 -33.63 29.07 -11.91
C ARG A 225 -33.55 30.15 -12.98
#